data_b04779ef49b1b2079583b1554cc18b0c
#
_entry.id   b04779ef49b1b2079583b1554cc18b0c
#
_cell.length_a   1.000
_cell.length_b   1.000
_cell.length_c   1.000
_cell.angle_alpha   90.00
_cell.angle_beta   90.00
_cell.angle_gamma   90.00
#
_symmetry.space_group_name_H-M   'P 1'
#
loop_
_entity.id
_entity.type
_entity.pdbx_description
1 polymer ?
#
loop_
_entity_poly.entity_id
_entity_poly.type
_entity_poly.pdbx_seq_one_letter_code
_entity_poly.pdbx_strand_id
1 'polypeptide(L)'
;MSPIAVASLSLLAMLGLIWAGMHVAVVLAAVSFVGVWLIRGDPSVAANLLAQASQDAIASHIFGVVPLFVLTGFLVAIADVGKDAFEVANQLLRRLRGGLGIATVASNAVFAAITGISIASAAVFTRVAVPEMLRFGYHPRFAVGVVAGSSVLGMLIPPSLLMILYGFLANQSVGDLFTAGIVPGLVLALAYSLGIVLMATLWPRSVYQDGQVQAAPDAPLLPVGTLVLKLLPSVLLIASVLGGLYAGFFTATEAGATGAAVALAIALLRRKLNLKSLWGVLTETGHVTVSVSFLIICATIYTRMLAMSGMPQFLVEWLTQLGLGPTGFLLIYVGLVILLGMIIDSSSILLIVLPLMLPMAEQYGLNLIWFGVVTVVAVEIGLLTPPFGLSVYVIKSTLQDQRITLGDIFRGTAPFTLMMFAVLLLLIFVPQLSLVLLKTPGG
;
A
#
# COMPACT_ATOMS: atom_id res chain seq x y z
N MET A 1 3.46 -39.15 -4.42
CA MET A 1 2.36 -38.24 -4.03
C MET A 1 1.77 -37.65 -5.29
N SER A 2 0.46 -37.37 -5.32
CA SER A 2 -0.09 -36.64 -6.47
C SER A 2 0.46 -35.20 -6.48
N PRO A 3 0.65 -34.56 -7.65
CA PRO A 3 1.15 -33.20 -7.74
C PRO A 3 0.28 -32.19 -6.96
N ILE A 4 -1.04 -32.39 -6.92
CA ILE A 4 -1.97 -31.56 -6.13
C ILE A 4 -1.72 -31.76 -4.62
N ALA A 5 -1.48 -32.99 -4.17
CA ALA A 5 -1.17 -33.25 -2.76
C ALA A 5 0.16 -32.59 -2.33
N VAL A 6 1.17 -32.58 -3.21
CA VAL A 6 2.43 -31.85 -2.98
C VAL A 6 2.18 -30.34 -2.86
N ALA A 7 1.37 -29.78 -3.75
CA ALA A 7 1.04 -28.35 -3.69
C ALA A 7 0.23 -27.98 -2.43
N SER A 8 -0.75 -28.81 -2.04
CA SER A 8 -1.50 -28.60 -0.80
C SER A 8 -0.60 -28.66 0.44
N LEU A 9 0.30 -29.66 0.50
CA LEU A 9 1.25 -29.77 1.59
C LEU A 9 2.23 -28.59 1.61
N SER A 10 2.68 -28.15 0.44
CA SER A 10 3.57 -26.99 0.30
C SER A 10 2.91 -25.71 0.80
N LEU A 11 1.62 -25.51 0.54
CA LEU A 11 0.85 -24.36 1.04
C LEU A 11 0.75 -24.40 2.57
N LEU A 12 0.42 -25.54 3.14
CA LEU A 12 0.34 -25.71 4.60
C LEU A 12 1.70 -25.53 5.28
N ALA A 13 2.76 -26.12 4.71
CA ALA A 13 4.12 -25.96 5.19
C ALA A 13 4.56 -24.49 5.13
N MET A 14 4.25 -23.79 4.03
CA MET A 14 4.55 -22.38 3.86
C MET A 14 3.88 -21.54 4.96
N LEU A 15 2.58 -21.69 5.18
CA LEU A 15 1.86 -20.96 6.23
C LEU A 15 2.41 -21.29 7.62
N GLY A 16 2.71 -22.56 7.91
CA GLY A 16 3.28 -22.99 9.18
C GLY A 16 4.69 -22.42 9.44
N LEU A 17 5.56 -22.39 8.43
CA LEU A 17 6.92 -21.85 8.54
C LEU A 17 6.90 -20.32 8.69
N ILE A 18 6.01 -19.62 7.97
CA ILE A 18 5.81 -18.18 8.13
C ILE A 18 5.30 -17.89 9.55
N TRP A 19 4.34 -18.66 10.03
CA TRP A 19 3.82 -18.51 11.39
C TRP A 19 4.89 -18.79 12.46
N ALA A 20 5.83 -19.70 12.17
CA ALA A 20 7.00 -19.94 13.01
C ALA A 20 8.06 -18.81 12.96
N GLY A 21 7.82 -17.72 12.18
CA GLY A 21 8.67 -16.55 12.12
C GLY A 21 9.76 -16.61 11.04
N MET A 22 9.71 -17.56 10.11
CA MET A 22 10.65 -17.58 8.98
C MET A 22 10.31 -16.51 7.96
N HIS A 23 11.35 -15.94 7.34
CA HIS A 23 11.18 -14.92 6.30
C HIS A 23 10.48 -15.50 5.07
N VAL A 24 9.42 -14.81 4.61
CA VAL A 24 8.52 -15.27 3.54
C VAL A 24 9.26 -15.67 2.28
N ALA A 25 10.23 -14.86 1.82
CA ALA A 25 11.02 -15.18 0.62
C ALA A 25 11.79 -16.51 0.75
N VAL A 26 12.40 -16.75 1.90
CA VAL A 26 13.16 -18.00 2.15
C VAL A 26 12.21 -19.18 2.15
N VAL A 27 11.05 -19.04 2.78
CA VAL A 27 10.01 -20.07 2.81
C VAL A 27 9.51 -20.38 1.40
N LEU A 28 9.17 -19.35 0.61
CA LEU A 28 8.72 -19.52 -0.78
C LEU A 28 9.78 -20.28 -1.62
N ALA A 29 11.06 -19.89 -1.52
CA ALA A 29 12.13 -20.56 -2.24
C ALA A 29 12.28 -22.02 -1.83
N ALA A 30 12.35 -22.29 -0.52
CA ALA A 30 12.56 -23.63 0.01
C ALA A 30 11.39 -24.57 -0.32
N VAL A 31 10.16 -24.11 -0.07
CA VAL A 31 8.94 -24.90 -0.32
C VAL A 31 8.76 -25.15 -1.81
N SER A 32 9.07 -24.18 -2.66
CA SER A 32 8.99 -24.34 -4.12
C SER A 32 10.04 -25.32 -4.63
N PHE A 33 11.28 -25.23 -4.15
CA PHE A 33 12.35 -26.15 -4.53
C PHE A 33 11.96 -27.60 -4.18
N VAL A 34 11.56 -27.83 -2.92
CA VAL A 34 11.13 -29.15 -2.46
C VAL A 34 9.89 -29.63 -3.22
N GLY A 35 8.92 -28.73 -3.46
CA GLY A 35 7.71 -29.05 -4.22
C GLY A 35 8.01 -29.50 -5.66
N VAL A 36 8.84 -28.77 -6.40
CA VAL A 36 9.27 -29.16 -7.75
C VAL A 36 10.02 -30.48 -7.74
N TRP A 37 10.94 -30.65 -6.78
CA TRP A 37 11.68 -31.91 -6.62
C TRP A 37 10.72 -33.10 -6.39
N LEU A 38 9.74 -32.99 -5.49
CA LEU A 38 8.76 -34.04 -5.22
C LEU A 38 7.83 -34.32 -6.42
N ILE A 39 7.47 -33.30 -7.22
CA ILE A 39 6.63 -33.45 -8.41
C ILE A 39 7.39 -34.11 -9.56
N ARG A 40 8.66 -33.76 -9.79
CA ARG A 40 9.46 -34.21 -10.92
C ARG A 40 10.40 -35.37 -10.61
N GLY A 41 10.65 -35.65 -9.32
CA GLY A 41 11.55 -36.71 -8.89
C GLY A 41 13.03 -36.42 -9.06
N ASP A 42 13.40 -35.22 -9.56
CA ASP A 42 14.77 -34.83 -9.86
C ASP A 42 15.09 -33.44 -9.29
N PRO A 43 16.04 -33.30 -8.35
CA PRO A 43 16.44 -32.03 -7.77
C PRO A 43 17.11 -31.09 -8.77
N SER A 44 17.70 -31.62 -9.86
CA SER A 44 18.32 -30.81 -10.90
C SER A 44 17.29 -29.96 -11.64
N VAL A 45 16.08 -30.47 -11.85
CA VAL A 45 14.95 -29.74 -12.43
C VAL A 45 14.56 -28.59 -11.53
N ALA A 46 14.48 -28.81 -10.22
CA ALA A 46 14.19 -27.76 -9.25
C ALA A 46 15.26 -26.64 -9.24
N ALA A 47 16.55 -27.05 -9.28
CA ALA A 47 17.67 -26.09 -9.34
C ALA A 47 17.65 -25.25 -10.64
N ASN A 48 17.43 -25.89 -11.79
CA ASN A 48 17.33 -25.20 -13.07
C ASN A 48 16.13 -24.24 -13.12
N LEU A 49 14.97 -24.65 -12.58
CA LEU A 49 13.81 -23.78 -12.48
C LEU A 49 14.08 -22.54 -11.62
N LEU A 50 14.79 -22.72 -10.51
CA LEU A 50 15.22 -21.64 -9.63
C LEU A 50 16.14 -20.66 -10.37
N ALA A 51 17.13 -21.17 -11.08
CA ALA A 51 18.07 -20.36 -11.85
C ALA A 51 17.36 -19.55 -12.95
N GLN A 52 16.50 -20.20 -13.73
CA GLN A 52 15.70 -19.54 -14.77
C GLN A 52 14.76 -18.49 -14.22
N ALA A 53 14.02 -18.80 -13.16
CA ALA A 53 13.10 -17.85 -12.53
C ALA A 53 13.84 -16.62 -11.99
N SER A 54 15.03 -16.82 -11.41
CA SER A 54 15.88 -15.73 -10.95
C SER A 54 16.36 -14.85 -12.10
N GLN A 55 16.79 -15.46 -13.21
CA GLN A 55 17.24 -14.74 -14.39
C GLN A 55 16.10 -13.93 -15.04
N ASP A 56 14.93 -14.54 -15.22
CA ASP A 56 13.77 -13.89 -15.82
C ASP A 56 13.27 -12.72 -14.96
N ALA A 57 13.24 -12.90 -13.64
CA ALA A 57 12.83 -11.84 -12.72
C ALA A 57 13.78 -10.64 -12.80
N ILE A 58 15.10 -10.86 -12.75
CA ILE A 58 16.09 -9.77 -12.79
C ILE A 58 16.12 -9.08 -14.17
N ALA A 59 15.87 -9.81 -15.25
CA ALA A 59 15.83 -9.26 -16.61
C ALA A 59 14.59 -8.38 -16.87
N SER A 60 13.57 -8.43 -16.01
CA SER A 60 12.35 -7.66 -16.17
C SER A 60 12.56 -6.17 -15.94
N HIS A 61 12.08 -5.32 -16.86
CA HIS A 61 12.13 -3.86 -16.74
C HIS A 61 11.42 -3.33 -15.49
N ILE A 62 10.41 -4.06 -14.98
CA ILE A 62 9.67 -3.67 -13.77
C ILE A 62 10.57 -3.69 -12.52
N PHE A 63 11.65 -4.48 -12.55
CA PHE A 63 12.63 -4.51 -11.48
C PHE A 63 13.30 -3.15 -11.23
N GLY A 64 13.45 -2.32 -12.27
CA GLY A 64 13.97 -0.95 -12.15
C GLY A 64 12.96 0.05 -11.56
N VAL A 65 11.66 -0.23 -11.63
CA VAL A 65 10.61 0.67 -11.13
C VAL A 65 10.65 0.79 -9.61
N VAL A 66 10.80 -0.34 -8.90
CA VAL A 66 10.77 -0.39 -7.43
C VAL A 66 11.83 0.50 -6.79
N PRO A 67 13.15 0.36 -7.09
CA PRO A 67 14.18 1.17 -6.46
C PRO A 67 14.01 2.67 -6.71
N LEU A 68 13.52 3.06 -7.88
CA LEU A 68 13.35 4.47 -8.24
C LEU A 68 12.21 5.13 -7.46
N PHE A 69 11.06 4.47 -7.30
CA PHE A 69 9.97 5.00 -6.49
C PHE A 69 10.30 4.97 -4.99
N VAL A 70 10.98 3.93 -4.51
CA VAL A 70 11.43 3.83 -3.12
C VAL A 70 12.43 4.97 -2.81
N LEU A 71 13.39 5.21 -3.71
CA LEU A 71 14.34 6.32 -3.61
C LEU A 71 13.62 7.67 -3.56
N THR A 72 12.64 7.87 -4.46
CA THR A 72 11.80 9.08 -4.46
C THR A 72 11.14 9.28 -3.10
N GLY A 73 10.52 8.24 -2.54
CA GLY A 73 9.84 8.29 -1.25
C GLY A 73 10.76 8.70 -0.10
N PHE A 74 11.95 8.11 0.00
CA PHE A 74 12.91 8.46 1.05
C PHE A 74 13.49 9.87 0.89
N LEU A 75 13.78 10.31 -0.34
CA LEU A 75 14.25 11.69 -0.60
C LEU A 75 13.20 12.72 -0.22
N VAL A 76 11.93 12.47 -0.54
CA VAL A 76 10.78 13.32 -0.20
C VAL A 76 10.57 13.39 1.31
N ALA A 77 10.74 12.26 2.01
CA ALA A 77 10.63 12.20 3.47
C ALA A 77 11.71 13.07 4.16
N ILE A 78 12.97 13.01 3.68
CA ILE A 78 14.06 13.85 4.22
C ILE A 78 13.88 15.31 3.85
N ALA A 79 13.29 15.61 2.71
CA ALA A 79 13.02 16.98 2.27
C ALA A 79 11.88 17.68 3.03
N ASP A 80 11.26 17.05 4.05
CA ASP A 80 10.15 17.58 4.86
C ASP A 80 8.90 17.95 4.04
N VAL A 81 8.71 17.36 2.86
CA VAL A 81 7.56 17.67 1.97
C VAL A 81 6.23 17.30 2.64
N GLY A 82 6.18 16.18 3.37
CA GLY A 82 5.00 15.78 4.12
C GLY A 82 4.61 16.75 5.23
N LYS A 83 5.61 17.32 5.93
CA LYS A 83 5.39 18.35 6.94
C LYS A 83 4.81 19.63 6.33
N ASP A 84 5.36 20.09 5.21
CA ASP A 84 4.86 21.28 4.51
C ASP A 84 3.42 21.06 4.02
N ALA A 85 3.11 19.90 3.45
CA ALA A 85 1.75 19.54 3.04
C ALA A 85 0.77 19.59 4.23
N PHE A 86 1.20 19.08 5.41
CA PHE A 86 0.39 19.13 6.62
C PHE A 86 0.17 20.56 7.13
N GLU A 87 1.21 21.41 7.17
CA GLU A 87 1.09 22.79 7.62
C GLU A 87 0.12 23.59 6.73
N VAL A 88 0.19 23.39 5.40
CA VAL A 88 -0.73 24.04 4.45
C VAL A 88 -2.15 23.50 4.62
N ALA A 89 -2.34 22.18 4.67
CA ALA A 89 -3.65 21.56 4.86
C ALA A 89 -4.28 22.01 6.19
N ASN A 90 -3.48 22.07 7.27
CA ASN A 90 -3.93 22.55 8.56
C ASN A 90 -4.44 24.01 8.49
N GLN A 91 -3.71 24.90 7.85
CA GLN A 91 -4.14 26.30 7.71
C GLN A 91 -5.44 26.45 6.92
N LEU A 92 -5.62 25.67 5.84
CA LEU A 92 -6.81 25.73 5.00
C LEU A 92 -8.04 25.12 5.70
N LEU A 93 -7.84 24.05 6.46
CA LEU A 93 -8.94 23.23 7.01
C LEU A 93 -9.22 23.48 8.49
N ARG A 94 -8.43 24.32 9.18
CA ARG A 94 -8.53 24.57 10.63
C ARG A 94 -9.89 25.07 11.10
N ARG A 95 -10.70 25.67 10.23
CA ARG A 95 -12.04 26.17 10.55
C ARG A 95 -13.10 25.07 10.55
N LEU A 96 -12.76 23.90 10.00
CA LEU A 96 -13.69 22.77 9.96
C LEU A 96 -13.69 21.99 11.29
N ARG A 97 -14.82 21.42 11.65
CA ARG A 97 -14.89 20.48 12.77
C ARG A 97 -14.06 19.23 12.44
N GLY A 98 -13.13 18.87 13.32
CA GLY A 98 -12.14 17.83 13.02
C GLY A 98 -11.03 18.26 12.05
N GLY A 99 -10.83 19.57 11.84
CA GLY A 99 -9.98 20.15 10.81
C GLY A 99 -8.56 19.58 10.76
N LEU A 100 -7.89 19.36 11.92
CA LEU A 100 -6.57 18.71 11.97
C LEU A 100 -6.61 17.25 11.48
N GLY A 101 -7.68 16.52 11.78
CA GLY A 101 -7.85 15.17 11.26
C GLY A 101 -8.01 15.17 9.74
N ILE A 102 -8.84 16.08 9.20
CA ILE A 102 -9.02 16.22 7.75
C ILE A 102 -7.72 16.70 7.08
N ALA A 103 -6.98 17.61 7.72
CA ALA A 103 -5.68 18.06 7.26
C ALA A 103 -4.67 16.90 7.18
N THR A 104 -4.72 15.98 8.15
CA THR A 104 -3.90 14.75 8.12
C THR A 104 -4.28 13.85 6.94
N VAL A 105 -5.56 13.65 6.68
CA VAL A 105 -6.02 12.87 5.52
C VAL A 105 -5.56 13.52 4.20
N ALA A 106 -5.80 14.82 4.04
CA ALA A 106 -5.43 15.55 2.83
C ALA A 106 -3.91 15.55 2.59
N SER A 107 -3.12 15.79 3.64
CA SER A 107 -1.66 15.78 3.52
C SER A 107 -1.10 14.38 3.29
N ASN A 108 -1.70 13.33 3.88
CA ASN A 108 -1.38 11.95 3.55
C ASN A 108 -1.70 11.62 2.09
N ALA A 109 -2.84 12.09 1.56
CA ALA A 109 -3.18 11.89 0.15
C ALA A 109 -2.16 12.54 -0.78
N VAL A 110 -1.72 13.77 -0.48
CA VAL A 110 -0.65 14.46 -1.24
C VAL A 110 0.68 13.71 -1.12
N PHE A 111 1.05 13.29 0.08
CA PHE A 111 2.29 12.54 0.32
C PHE A 111 2.27 11.15 -0.34
N ALA A 112 1.10 10.51 -0.34
CA ALA A 112 0.83 9.26 -1.02
C ALA A 112 1.09 9.38 -2.54
N ALA A 113 0.58 10.44 -3.17
CA ALA A 113 0.77 10.73 -4.59
C ALA A 113 2.25 10.96 -4.98
N ILE A 114 3.17 10.88 -4.04
CA ILE A 114 4.61 11.06 -4.28
C ILE A 114 5.39 9.80 -3.88
N THR A 115 5.04 9.16 -2.76
CA THR A 115 5.88 8.14 -2.10
C THR A 115 5.48 6.71 -2.41
N GLY A 116 4.19 6.45 -2.55
CA GLY A 116 3.67 5.11 -2.87
C GLY A 116 3.84 4.05 -1.78
N ILE A 117 4.09 4.43 -0.51
CA ILE A 117 4.40 3.51 0.59
C ILE A 117 3.62 3.89 1.84
N SER A 118 2.67 3.04 2.30
CA SER A 118 1.81 3.31 3.47
C SER A 118 2.62 3.38 4.78
N ILE A 119 3.59 2.52 4.96
CA ILE A 119 4.45 2.47 6.16
C ILE A 119 5.24 3.78 6.33
N ALA A 120 5.78 4.33 5.24
CA ALA A 120 6.49 5.62 5.27
C ALA A 120 5.55 6.77 5.64
N SER A 121 4.35 6.79 5.07
CA SER A 121 3.29 7.74 5.43
C SER A 121 2.93 7.64 6.91
N ALA A 122 2.68 6.45 7.44
CA ALA A 122 2.38 6.23 8.86
C ALA A 122 3.49 6.79 9.77
N ALA A 123 4.76 6.52 9.46
CA ALA A 123 5.89 7.00 10.25
C ALA A 123 6.03 8.54 10.22
N VAL A 124 5.93 9.16 9.04
CA VAL A 124 6.05 10.62 8.89
C VAL A 124 4.92 11.33 9.64
N PHE A 125 3.66 10.93 9.39
CA PHE A 125 2.52 11.63 9.99
C PHE A 125 2.31 11.32 11.46
N THR A 126 2.83 10.19 11.97
CA THR A 126 2.91 9.97 13.41
C THR A 126 3.79 11.02 14.10
N ARG A 127 4.89 11.43 13.48
CA ARG A 127 5.79 12.46 14.02
C ARG A 127 5.29 13.89 13.84
N VAL A 128 4.53 14.14 12.77
CA VAL A 128 4.09 15.49 12.39
C VAL A 128 2.69 15.79 12.93
N ALA A 129 1.72 14.90 12.69
CA ALA A 129 0.31 15.18 12.96
C ALA A 129 -0.13 14.81 14.38
N VAL A 130 0.37 13.69 14.93
CA VAL A 130 -0.07 13.25 16.27
C VAL A 130 0.27 14.25 17.36
N PRO A 131 1.52 14.77 17.49
CA PRO A 131 1.84 15.76 18.51
C PRO A 131 1.00 17.03 18.39
N GLU A 132 0.75 17.48 17.16
CA GLU A 132 -0.05 18.66 16.89
C GLU A 132 -1.51 18.44 17.28
N MET A 133 -2.11 17.30 16.94
CA MET A 133 -3.47 16.96 17.38
C MET A 133 -3.57 16.89 18.90
N LEU A 134 -2.61 16.26 19.58
CA LEU A 134 -2.61 16.18 21.05
C LEU A 134 -2.50 17.57 21.69
N ARG A 135 -1.67 18.46 21.14
CA ARG A 135 -1.51 19.84 21.59
C ARG A 135 -2.82 20.64 21.48
N PHE A 136 -3.65 20.33 20.46
CA PHE A 136 -4.95 20.97 20.26
C PHE A 136 -6.12 20.22 20.91
N GLY A 137 -5.83 19.38 21.91
CA GLY A 137 -6.84 18.69 22.72
C GLY A 137 -7.61 17.57 22.00
N TYR A 138 -7.07 17.05 20.89
CA TYR A 138 -7.66 15.86 20.28
C TYR A 138 -7.40 14.63 21.14
N HIS A 139 -8.36 13.71 21.13
CA HIS A 139 -8.22 12.46 21.86
C HIS A 139 -7.08 11.61 21.28
N PRO A 140 -6.18 11.04 22.10
CA PRO A 140 -5.02 10.27 21.61
C PRO A 140 -5.40 9.14 20.64
N ARG A 141 -6.47 8.38 20.94
CA ARG A 141 -6.96 7.31 20.06
C ARG A 141 -7.37 7.82 18.70
N PHE A 142 -8.04 8.98 18.66
CA PHE A 142 -8.43 9.60 17.40
C PHE A 142 -7.21 10.03 16.59
N ALA A 143 -6.25 10.70 17.22
CA ALA A 143 -5.05 11.21 16.55
C ALA A 143 -4.26 10.07 15.86
N VAL A 144 -3.99 8.97 16.58
CA VAL A 144 -3.29 7.82 16.00
C VAL A 144 -4.15 7.05 14.99
N GLY A 145 -5.46 6.99 15.22
CA GLY A 145 -6.40 6.35 14.30
C GLY A 145 -6.50 7.05 12.95
N VAL A 146 -6.55 8.38 12.93
CA VAL A 146 -6.52 9.18 11.69
C VAL A 146 -5.24 8.92 10.90
N VAL A 147 -4.09 8.91 11.59
CA VAL A 147 -2.79 8.64 10.94
C VAL A 147 -2.77 7.23 10.37
N ALA A 148 -3.20 6.22 11.15
CA ALA A 148 -3.26 4.84 10.69
C ALA A 148 -4.19 4.69 9.47
N GLY A 149 -5.43 5.18 9.56
CA GLY A 149 -6.39 5.11 8.48
C GLY A 149 -5.92 5.84 7.23
N SER A 150 -5.44 7.10 7.36
CA SER A 150 -5.02 7.88 6.19
C SER A 150 -3.71 7.41 5.56
N SER A 151 -2.84 6.70 6.28
CA SER A 151 -1.59 6.19 5.72
C SER A 151 -1.79 5.17 4.61
N VAL A 152 -2.90 4.45 4.60
CA VAL A 152 -3.23 3.45 3.56
C VAL A 152 -3.43 4.08 2.18
N LEU A 153 -3.74 5.40 2.13
CA LEU A 153 -3.78 6.14 0.87
C LEU A 153 -2.46 6.03 0.10
N GLY A 154 -1.32 5.80 0.80
CA GLY A 154 -0.01 5.60 0.22
C GLY A 154 0.13 4.40 -0.71
N MET A 155 -0.75 3.40 -0.60
CA MET A 155 -0.76 2.24 -1.48
C MET A 155 -1.89 2.27 -2.51
N LEU A 156 -2.85 3.20 -2.36
CA LEU A 156 -4.00 3.30 -3.25
C LEU A 156 -3.89 4.47 -4.23
N ILE A 157 -3.47 5.66 -3.74
CA ILE A 157 -3.19 6.81 -4.60
C ILE A 157 -1.85 6.60 -5.30
N PRO A 158 -1.78 6.68 -6.66
CA PRO A 158 -0.54 6.45 -7.38
C PRO A 158 0.51 7.55 -7.13
N PRO A 159 1.81 7.20 -7.24
CA PRO A 159 2.34 5.87 -7.51
C PRO A 159 2.20 4.92 -6.32
N SER A 160 2.03 3.63 -6.55
CA SER A 160 1.82 2.64 -5.50
C SER A 160 2.72 1.42 -5.70
N LEU A 161 3.52 1.08 -4.68
CA LEU A 161 4.38 -0.09 -4.72
C LEU A 161 3.59 -1.39 -4.89
N LEU A 162 2.44 -1.51 -4.22
CA LEU A 162 1.59 -2.70 -4.35
C LEU A 162 0.98 -2.84 -5.75
N MET A 163 0.59 -1.72 -6.37
CA MET A 163 0.09 -1.75 -7.75
C MET A 163 1.18 -2.15 -8.75
N ILE A 164 2.43 -1.73 -8.50
CA ILE A 164 3.59 -2.17 -9.30
C ILE A 164 3.77 -3.69 -9.18
N LEU A 165 3.78 -4.21 -7.94
CA LEU A 165 3.89 -5.66 -7.69
C LEU A 165 2.73 -6.44 -8.29
N TYR A 166 1.52 -5.95 -8.12
CA TYR A 166 0.33 -6.56 -8.73
C TYR A 166 0.43 -6.59 -10.25
N GLY A 167 0.80 -5.46 -10.88
CA GLY A 167 0.97 -5.35 -12.34
C GLY A 167 2.00 -6.34 -12.88
N PHE A 168 3.10 -6.55 -12.14
CA PHE A 168 4.09 -7.57 -12.48
C PHE A 168 3.49 -8.99 -12.44
N LEU A 169 2.81 -9.35 -11.34
CA LEU A 169 2.27 -10.69 -11.14
C LEU A 169 1.10 -11.00 -12.08
N ALA A 170 0.25 -10.03 -12.34
CA ALA A 170 -0.93 -10.16 -13.19
C ALA A 170 -0.67 -9.84 -14.67
N ASN A 171 0.57 -9.50 -15.05
CA ASN A 171 0.94 -9.04 -16.39
C ASN A 171 0.04 -7.88 -16.87
N GLN A 172 -0.28 -6.92 -15.98
CA GLN A 172 -1.08 -5.75 -16.29
C GLN A 172 -0.23 -4.49 -16.37
N SER A 173 -0.70 -3.51 -17.15
CA SER A 173 -0.08 -2.19 -17.26
C SER A 173 -0.05 -1.48 -15.91
N VAL A 174 1.14 -1.14 -15.43
CA VAL A 174 1.31 -0.35 -14.19
C VAL A 174 0.69 1.05 -14.33
N GLY A 175 0.74 1.65 -15.53
CA GLY A 175 0.12 2.94 -15.82
C GLY A 175 -1.41 2.88 -15.70
N ASP A 176 -2.02 1.82 -16.19
CA ASP A 176 -3.47 1.62 -16.10
C ASP A 176 -3.90 1.34 -14.65
N LEU A 177 -3.12 0.55 -13.90
CA LEU A 177 -3.36 0.32 -12.48
C LEU A 177 -3.25 1.63 -11.68
N PHE A 178 -2.27 2.47 -11.98
CA PHE A 178 -2.16 3.79 -11.38
C PHE A 178 -3.37 4.66 -11.70
N THR A 179 -3.80 4.69 -12.96
CA THR A 179 -5.00 5.43 -13.38
C THR A 179 -6.24 4.93 -12.63
N ALA A 180 -6.40 3.62 -12.53
CA ALA A 180 -7.51 2.96 -11.83
C ALA A 180 -7.54 3.25 -10.32
N GLY A 181 -6.41 3.54 -9.70
CA GLY A 181 -6.29 3.85 -8.26
C GLY A 181 -6.70 5.29 -7.89
N ILE A 182 -6.75 6.23 -8.84
CA ILE A 182 -7.02 7.65 -8.55
C ILE A 182 -8.39 7.85 -7.92
N VAL A 183 -9.45 7.42 -8.62
CA VAL A 183 -10.83 7.63 -8.14
C VAL A 183 -11.10 6.89 -6.85
N PRO A 184 -10.75 5.59 -6.67
CA PRO A 184 -10.85 4.90 -5.39
C PRO A 184 -10.11 5.60 -4.25
N GLY A 185 -8.89 6.09 -4.50
CA GLY A 185 -8.11 6.83 -3.51
C GLY A 185 -8.78 8.13 -3.07
N LEU A 186 -9.33 8.89 -4.02
CA LEU A 186 -10.09 10.11 -3.73
C LEU A 186 -11.39 9.80 -2.97
N VAL A 187 -12.12 8.75 -3.37
CA VAL A 187 -13.33 8.31 -2.68
C VAL A 187 -13.02 7.93 -1.23
N LEU A 188 -11.92 7.21 -0.99
CA LEU A 188 -11.49 6.84 0.35
C LEU A 188 -11.09 8.08 1.18
N ALA A 189 -10.33 9.01 0.61
CA ALA A 189 -9.95 10.26 1.28
C ALA A 189 -11.19 11.12 1.65
N LEU A 190 -12.18 11.17 0.76
CA LEU A 190 -13.46 11.83 1.02
C LEU A 190 -14.26 11.11 2.11
N ALA A 191 -14.33 9.77 2.06
CA ALA A 191 -15.02 8.97 3.08
C ALA A 191 -14.42 9.20 4.47
N TYR A 192 -13.08 9.22 4.58
CA TYR A 192 -12.40 9.56 5.83
C TYR A 192 -12.68 10.99 6.29
N SER A 193 -12.61 11.96 5.38
CA SER A 193 -12.88 13.37 5.71
C SER A 193 -14.32 13.57 6.19
N LEU A 194 -15.31 12.99 5.51
CA LEU A 194 -16.71 13.03 5.91
C LEU A 194 -16.93 12.30 7.23
N GLY A 195 -16.32 11.13 7.40
CA GLY A 195 -16.36 10.38 8.65
C GLY A 195 -15.80 11.15 9.83
N ILE A 196 -14.68 11.87 9.65
CA ILE A 196 -14.11 12.76 10.68
C ILE A 196 -15.07 13.87 11.06
N VAL A 197 -15.69 14.54 10.07
CA VAL A 197 -16.72 15.58 10.35
C VAL A 197 -17.89 14.99 11.10
N LEU A 198 -18.36 13.83 10.68
CA LEU A 198 -19.49 13.13 11.32
C LEU A 198 -19.15 12.75 12.77
N MET A 199 -17.97 12.17 13.01
CA MET A 199 -17.50 11.85 14.36
C MET A 199 -17.34 13.10 15.22
N ALA A 200 -16.77 14.17 14.70
CA ALA A 200 -16.58 15.43 15.43
C ALA A 200 -17.90 16.16 15.75
N THR A 201 -18.98 15.88 15.00
CA THR A 201 -20.29 16.48 15.21
C THR A 201 -21.21 15.64 16.09
N LEU A 202 -21.27 14.31 15.84
CA LEU A 202 -22.20 13.41 16.54
C LEU A 202 -21.59 12.81 17.81
N TRP A 203 -20.27 12.55 17.81
CA TRP A 203 -19.53 11.96 18.94
C TRP A 203 -18.30 12.79 19.31
N PRO A 204 -18.44 14.07 19.70
CA PRO A 204 -17.30 14.96 19.92
C PRO A 204 -16.31 14.42 20.98
N ARG A 205 -16.80 13.67 21.98
CA ARG A 205 -15.93 13.03 22.99
C ARG A 205 -15.01 11.94 22.43
N SER A 206 -15.30 11.39 21.27
CA SER A 206 -14.40 10.44 20.60
C SER A 206 -13.27 11.14 19.86
N VAL A 207 -13.46 12.41 19.50
CA VAL A 207 -12.52 13.23 18.73
C VAL A 207 -11.73 14.17 19.64
N TYR A 208 -12.36 14.78 20.64
CA TYR A 208 -11.77 15.77 21.56
C TYR A 208 -11.77 15.28 23.01
N GLN A 209 -10.71 15.55 23.76
CA GLN A 209 -10.56 15.09 25.16
C GLN A 209 -11.69 15.60 26.04
N ASP A 210 -12.04 16.89 25.92
CA ASP A 210 -13.09 17.53 26.73
C ASP A 210 -14.46 17.58 26.03
N GLY A 211 -14.59 16.91 24.90
CA GLY A 211 -15.80 16.94 24.06
C GLY A 211 -16.05 18.30 23.40
N GLN A 212 -15.14 19.24 23.51
CA GLN A 212 -15.19 20.56 22.91
C GLN A 212 -14.03 20.79 21.96
N VAL A 213 -14.33 21.48 20.86
CA VAL A 213 -13.31 21.98 19.94
C VAL A 213 -12.50 23.03 20.71
N GLN A 214 -11.26 22.76 21.06
CA GLN A 214 -10.38 23.84 21.48
C GLN A 214 -10.18 24.77 20.28
N ALA A 215 -10.50 26.06 20.48
CA ALA A 215 -10.24 27.07 19.45
C ALA A 215 -8.78 26.96 19.01
N ALA A 216 -8.57 26.88 17.72
CA ALA A 216 -7.19 26.96 17.21
C ALA A 216 -6.58 28.25 17.79
N PRO A 217 -5.40 28.18 18.44
CA PRO A 217 -4.73 29.38 18.89
C PRO A 217 -4.68 30.36 17.74
N ASP A 218 -4.71 31.67 18.03
CA ASP A 218 -4.49 32.73 17.05
C ASP A 218 -3.05 32.70 16.50
N ALA A 219 -2.64 31.53 16.00
CA ALA A 219 -1.40 31.39 15.27
C ALA A 219 -1.50 32.24 14.02
N PRO A 220 -0.53 33.14 13.79
CA PRO A 220 -0.56 34.01 12.63
C PRO A 220 -0.66 33.19 11.36
N LEU A 221 -1.59 33.58 10.47
CA LEU A 221 -1.75 32.94 9.17
C LEU A 221 -0.47 33.13 8.37
N LEU A 222 0.04 32.04 7.83
CA LEU A 222 1.11 32.11 6.85
C LEU A 222 0.62 32.88 5.61
N PRO A 223 1.42 33.81 5.08
CA PRO A 223 1.05 34.53 3.83
C PRO A 223 0.86 33.54 2.69
N VAL A 224 -0.03 33.88 1.76
CA VAL A 224 -0.36 33.03 0.60
C VAL A 224 0.90 32.63 -0.18
N GLY A 225 1.86 33.56 -0.35
CA GLY A 225 3.14 33.23 -1.00
C GLY A 225 3.92 32.13 -0.31
N THR A 226 3.91 32.08 1.04
CA THR A 226 4.55 31.00 1.80
C THR A 226 3.83 29.67 1.63
N LEU A 227 2.49 29.68 1.55
CA LEU A 227 1.70 28.46 1.28
C LEU A 227 2.02 27.87 -0.09
N VAL A 228 2.08 28.75 -1.11
CA VAL A 228 2.45 28.34 -2.48
C VAL A 228 3.86 27.75 -2.51
N LEU A 229 4.84 28.41 -1.87
CA LEU A 229 6.23 27.92 -1.80
C LEU A 229 6.33 26.56 -1.10
N LYS A 230 5.50 26.31 -0.08
CA LYS A 230 5.46 25.01 0.64
C LYS A 230 4.83 23.91 -0.20
N LEU A 231 3.81 24.21 -1.00
CA LEU A 231 3.17 23.23 -1.89
C LEU A 231 3.94 22.98 -3.19
N LEU A 232 4.76 23.94 -3.64
CA LEU A 232 5.46 23.87 -4.92
C LEU A 232 6.24 22.55 -5.11
N PRO A 233 7.02 22.03 -4.13
CA PRO A 233 7.70 20.75 -4.27
C PRO A 233 6.75 19.57 -4.50
N SER A 234 5.63 19.53 -3.78
CA SER A 234 4.63 18.48 -3.97
C SER A 234 4.01 18.53 -5.35
N VAL A 235 3.64 19.74 -5.81
CA VAL A 235 3.05 19.95 -7.13
C VAL A 235 4.04 19.59 -8.24
N LEU A 236 5.32 20.00 -8.12
CA LEU A 236 6.35 19.64 -9.08
C LEU A 236 6.58 18.14 -9.17
N LEU A 237 6.63 17.45 -8.03
CA LEU A 237 6.78 15.99 -7.99
C LEU A 237 5.58 15.28 -8.62
N ILE A 238 4.37 15.62 -8.23
CA ILE A 238 3.15 15.04 -8.79
C ILE A 238 3.06 15.31 -10.29
N ALA A 239 3.29 16.54 -10.72
CA ALA A 239 3.23 16.90 -12.13
C ALA A 239 4.31 16.21 -12.97
N SER A 240 5.54 16.07 -12.44
CA SER A 240 6.62 15.40 -13.17
C SER A 240 6.39 13.90 -13.28
N VAL A 241 5.94 13.23 -12.21
CA VAL A 241 5.73 11.78 -12.20
C VAL A 241 4.42 11.40 -12.88
N LEU A 242 3.28 11.85 -12.32
CA LEU A 242 1.97 11.47 -12.83
C LEU A 242 1.62 12.21 -14.13
N GLY A 243 1.97 13.48 -14.23
CA GLY A 243 1.75 14.25 -15.45
C GLY A 243 2.50 13.64 -16.65
N GLY A 244 3.77 13.30 -16.47
CA GLY A 244 4.57 12.67 -17.54
C GLY A 244 4.07 11.28 -17.92
N LEU A 245 3.62 10.48 -16.93
CA LEU A 245 3.07 9.14 -17.15
C LEU A 245 1.73 9.20 -17.92
N TYR A 246 0.79 10.04 -17.48
CA TYR A 246 -0.54 10.12 -18.08
C TYR A 246 -0.56 10.85 -19.44
N ALA A 247 0.39 11.76 -19.65
CA ALA A 247 0.60 12.37 -20.97
C ALA A 247 1.27 11.41 -21.97
N GLY A 248 1.73 10.23 -21.50
CA GLY A 248 2.40 9.24 -22.35
C GLY A 248 3.85 9.59 -22.69
N PHE A 249 4.44 10.59 -22.01
CA PHE A 249 5.85 10.96 -22.21
C PHE A 249 6.81 9.97 -21.54
N PHE A 250 6.37 9.33 -20.46
CA PHE A 250 7.19 8.44 -19.65
C PHE A 250 6.53 7.09 -19.44
N THR A 251 7.35 6.04 -19.49
CA THR A 251 7.03 4.74 -18.91
C THR A 251 7.04 4.81 -17.38
N ALA A 252 6.53 3.80 -16.69
CA ALA A 252 6.56 3.76 -15.22
C ALA A 252 7.99 3.87 -14.66
N THR A 253 8.97 3.26 -15.32
CA THR A 253 10.39 3.31 -14.92
C THR A 253 10.97 4.73 -15.08
N GLU A 254 10.70 5.37 -16.22
CA GLU A 254 11.15 6.74 -16.49
C GLU A 254 10.47 7.76 -15.56
N ALA A 255 9.19 7.56 -15.26
CA ALA A 255 8.48 8.37 -14.27
C ALA A 255 9.10 8.24 -12.87
N GLY A 256 9.48 7.03 -12.46
CA GLY A 256 10.22 6.79 -11.22
C GLY A 256 11.59 7.48 -11.20
N ALA A 257 12.35 7.40 -12.31
CA ALA A 257 13.64 8.07 -12.44
C ALA A 257 13.51 9.60 -12.38
N THR A 258 12.52 10.16 -13.07
CA THR A 258 12.21 11.58 -13.05
C THR A 258 11.80 12.03 -11.65
N GLY A 259 10.95 11.25 -10.97
CA GLY A 259 10.56 11.49 -9.57
C GLY A 259 11.78 11.54 -8.63
N ALA A 260 12.68 10.55 -8.74
CA ALA A 260 13.90 10.49 -7.94
C ALA A 260 14.84 11.70 -8.22
N ALA A 261 14.99 12.09 -9.47
CA ALA A 261 15.81 13.25 -9.85
C ALA A 261 15.22 14.57 -9.31
N VAL A 262 13.92 14.77 -9.44
CA VAL A 262 13.23 15.97 -8.92
C VAL A 262 13.27 15.99 -7.38
N ALA A 263 13.03 14.84 -6.72
CA ALA A 263 13.11 14.72 -5.26
C ALA A 263 14.53 15.02 -4.74
N LEU A 264 15.56 14.52 -5.43
CA LEU A 264 16.97 14.82 -5.13
C LEU A 264 17.26 16.31 -5.25
N ALA A 265 16.82 16.94 -6.34
CA ALA A 265 16.97 18.37 -6.55
C ALA A 265 16.29 19.19 -5.43
N ILE A 266 15.06 18.83 -5.04
CA ILE A 266 14.35 19.47 -3.93
C ILE A 266 15.10 19.32 -2.61
N ALA A 267 15.59 18.12 -2.29
CA ALA A 267 16.33 17.85 -1.05
C ALA A 267 17.65 18.65 -0.98
N LEU A 268 18.35 18.78 -2.12
CA LEU A 268 19.57 19.61 -2.25
C LEU A 268 19.27 21.10 -2.11
N LEU A 269 18.26 21.63 -2.82
CA LEU A 269 17.85 23.04 -2.74
C LEU A 269 17.43 23.44 -1.33
N ARG A 270 16.77 22.53 -0.61
CA ARG A 270 16.37 22.73 0.79
C ARG A 270 17.52 22.55 1.78
N ARG A 271 18.71 22.19 1.32
CA ARG A 271 19.89 21.91 2.16
C ARG A 271 19.64 20.88 3.26
N LYS A 272 18.73 19.92 3.00
CA LYS A 272 18.38 18.82 3.91
C LYS A 272 19.25 17.58 3.66
N LEU A 273 19.98 17.55 2.55
CA LEU A 273 20.79 16.43 2.15
C LEU A 273 22.29 16.73 2.46
N ASN A 274 22.87 15.92 3.32
CA ASN A 274 24.31 15.83 3.54
C ASN A 274 24.80 14.42 3.18
N LEU A 275 26.11 14.20 3.12
CA LEU A 275 26.67 12.92 2.72
C LEU A 275 26.18 11.75 3.60
N LYS A 276 26.00 11.97 4.88
CA LYS A 276 25.51 10.97 5.85
C LYS A 276 24.02 10.63 5.60
N SER A 277 23.19 11.65 5.40
CA SER A 277 21.76 11.43 5.11
C SER A 277 21.53 10.83 3.73
N LEU A 278 22.34 11.21 2.72
CA LEU A 278 22.32 10.58 1.39
C LEU A 278 22.68 9.10 1.49
N TRP A 279 23.74 8.77 2.21
CA TRP A 279 24.14 7.37 2.42
C TRP A 279 23.02 6.58 3.13
N GLY A 280 22.38 7.17 4.14
CA GLY A 280 21.20 6.57 4.79
C GLY A 280 20.06 6.28 3.80
N VAL A 281 19.69 7.26 2.98
CA VAL A 281 18.67 7.09 1.93
C VAL A 281 19.01 5.96 0.96
N LEU A 282 20.26 5.93 0.47
CA LEU A 282 20.71 4.89 -0.47
C LEU A 282 20.69 3.51 0.17
N THR A 283 21.12 3.41 1.44
CA THR A 283 21.12 2.14 2.19
C THR A 283 19.70 1.62 2.41
N GLU A 284 18.78 2.49 2.88
CA GLU A 284 17.37 2.11 3.07
C GLU A 284 16.68 1.76 1.75
N THR A 285 16.96 2.51 0.69
CA THR A 285 16.48 2.18 -0.67
C THR A 285 16.99 0.81 -1.11
N GLY A 286 18.28 0.53 -0.86
CA GLY A 286 18.90 -0.76 -1.16
C GLY A 286 18.23 -1.91 -0.38
N HIS A 287 18.02 -1.74 0.92
CA HIS A 287 17.35 -2.74 1.76
C HIS A 287 15.95 -3.08 1.26
N VAL A 288 15.12 -2.07 1.00
CA VAL A 288 13.75 -2.29 0.49
C VAL A 288 13.79 -2.94 -0.90
N THR A 289 14.64 -2.43 -1.79
CA THR A 289 14.78 -2.96 -3.15
C THR A 289 15.19 -4.43 -3.14
N VAL A 290 16.24 -4.79 -2.40
CA VAL A 290 16.73 -6.17 -2.33
C VAL A 290 15.66 -7.09 -1.73
N SER A 291 14.98 -6.65 -0.67
CA SER A 291 13.91 -7.45 -0.04
C SER A 291 12.75 -7.72 -0.99
N VAL A 292 12.26 -6.69 -1.68
CA VAL A 292 11.16 -6.84 -2.65
C VAL A 292 11.61 -7.67 -3.86
N SER A 293 12.81 -7.42 -4.36
CA SER A 293 13.37 -8.16 -5.49
C SER A 293 13.55 -9.65 -5.19
N PHE A 294 14.06 -9.98 -4.01
CA PHE A 294 14.21 -11.35 -3.58
C PHE A 294 12.86 -12.05 -3.38
N LEU A 295 11.86 -11.33 -2.83
CA LEU A 295 10.50 -11.81 -2.74
C LEU A 295 9.89 -12.13 -4.11
N ILE A 296 10.08 -11.26 -5.11
CA ILE A 296 9.57 -11.46 -6.49
C ILE A 296 10.19 -12.72 -7.12
N ILE A 297 11.50 -12.90 -6.98
CA ILE A 297 12.19 -14.10 -7.48
C ILE A 297 11.59 -15.36 -6.87
N CYS A 298 11.47 -15.40 -5.55
CA CYS A 298 10.95 -16.56 -4.82
C CYS A 298 9.48 -16.84 -5.18
N ALA A 299 8.67 -15.80 -5.36
CA ALA A 299 7.29 -15.94 -5.78
C ALA A 299 7.15 -16.45 -7.23
N THR A 300 8.04 -16.04 -8.12
CA THR A 300 8.06 -16.56 -9.50
C THR A 300 8.30 -18.07 -9.52
N ILE A 301 9.21 -18.56 -8.67
CA ILE A 301 9.46 -20.00 -8.53
C ILE A 301 8.22 -20.71 -7.98
N TYR A 302 7.59 -20.13 -6.95
CA TYR A 302 6.37 -20.65 -6.34
C TYR A 302 5.23 -20.72 -7.35
N THR A 303 5.02 -19.67 -8.15
CA THR A 303 4.03 -19.65 -9.23
C THR A 303 4.24 -20.78 -10.24
N ARG A 304 5.50 -21.00 -10.65
CA ARG A 304 5.85 -22.10 -11.58
C ARG A 304 5.60 -23.47 -10.95
N MET A 305 5.94 -23.68 -9.69
CA MET A 305 5.66 -24.91 -8.97
C MET A 305 4.17 -25.19 -8.87
N LEU A 306 3.35 -24.18 -8.57
CA LEU A 306 1.90 -24.29 -8.53
C LEU A 306 1.31 -24.63 -9.89
N ALA A 307 1.78 -23.97 -10.97
CA ALA A 307 1.35 -24.28 -12.33
C ALA A 307 1.67 -25.72 -12.71
N MET A 308 2.88 -26.23 -12.35
CA MET A 308 3.27 -27.62 -12.61
C MET A 308 2.46 -28.64 -11.81
N SER A 309 1.90 -28.26 -10.68
CA SER A 309 1.09 -29.14 -9.83
C SER A 309 -0.36 -29.29 -10.31
N GLY A 310 -0.84 -28.37 -11.17
CA GLY A 310 -2.25 -28.28 -11.56
C GLY A 310 -3.17 -27.72 -10.47
N MET A 311 -2.61 -27.18 -9.38
CA MET A 311 -3.39 -26.63 -8.26
C MET A 311 -4.34 -25.50 -8.68
N PRO A 312 -3.95 -24.55 -9.55
CA PRO A 312 -4.87 -23.49 -9.99
C PRO A 312 -6.13 -24.05 -10.66
N GLN A 313 -5.98 -25.01 -11.57
CA GLN A 313 -7.10 -25.66 -12.27
C GLN A 313 -7.99 -26.45 -11.29
N PHE A 314 -7.38 -27.17 -10.35
CA PHE A 314 -8.11 -27.90 -9.32
C PHE A 314 -8.97 -26.96 -8.45
N LEU A 315 -8.42 -25.81 -8.04
CA LEU A 315 -9.17 -24.80 -7.27
C LEU A 315 -10.34 -24.22 -8.09
N VAL A 316 -10.10 -23.95 -9.37
CA VAL A 316 -11.13 -23.49 -10.31
C VAL A 316 -12.30 -24.48 -10.37
N GLU A 317 -12.02 -25.77 -10.61
CA GLU A 317 -13.04 -26.80 -10.67
C GLU A 317 -13.79 -26.96 -9.35
N TRP A 318 -13.07 -26.97 -8.24
CA TRP A 318 -13.64 -27.10 -6.91
C TRP A 318 -14.59 -25.94 -6.56
N LEU A 319 -14.21 -24.70 -6.86
CA LEU A 319 -15.06 -23.53 -6.58
C LEU A 319 -16.25 -23.43 -7.55
N THR A 320 -16.08 -23.88 -8.80
CA THR A 320 -17.19 -23.97 -9.76
C THR A 320 -18.23 -25.00 -9.29
N GLN A 321 -17.79 -26.13 -8.74
CA GLN A 321 -18.70 -27.15 -8.17
C GLN A 321 -19.48 -26.64 -6.95
N LEU A 322 -18.95 -25.66 -6.21
CA LEU A 322 -19.67 -25.01 -5.10
C LEU A 322 -20.77 -24.07 -5.58
N GLY A 323 -20.91 -23.85 -6.89
CA GLY A 323 -21.93 -22.97 -7.47
C GLY A 323 -21.70 -21.48 -7.16
N LEU A 324 -20.48 -21.12 -6.78
CA LEU A 324 -20.11 -19.72 -6.48
C LEU A 324 -19.95 -18.96 -7.80
N GLY A 325 -20.77 -17.93 -7.97
CA GLY A 325 -20.60 -16.98 -9.08
C GLY A 325 -19.42 -16.03 -8.85
N PRO A 326 -19.14 -15.13 -9.82
CA PRO A 326 -18.02 -14.19 -9.76
C PRO A 326 -17.97 -13.36 -8.46
N THR A 327 -19.14 -12.90 -8.00
CA THR A 327 -19.25 -12.12 -6.75
C THR A 327 -18.93 -12.96 -5.51
N GLY A 328 -19.42 -14.22 -5.46
CA GLY A 328 -19.12 -15.14 -4.37
C GLY A 328 -17.63 -15.44 -4.26
N PHE A 329 -16.98 -15.73 -5.41
CA PHE A 329 -15.52 -15.87 -5.49
C PHE A 329 -14.81 -14.63 -4.95
N LEU A 330 -15.20 -13.43 -5.42
CA LEU A 330 -14.56 -12.20 -5.03
C LEU A 330 -14.67 -11.92 -3.52
N LEU A 331 -15.83 -12.18 -2.92
CA LEU A 331 -16.02 -11.98 -1.47
C LEU A 331 -15.19 -12.95 -0.64
N ILE A 332 -15.08 -14.22 -1.05
CA ILE A 332 -14.20 -15.20 -0.40
C ILE A 332 -12.75 -14.80 -0.54
N TYR A 333 -12.33 -14.40 -1.74
CA TYR A 333 -10.99 -13.90 -2.01
C TYR A 333 -10.62 -12.72 -1.12
N VAL A 334 -11.48 -11.70 -1.07
CA VAL A 334 -11.32 -10.50 -0.24
C VAL A 334 -11.22 -10.88 1.25
N GLY A 335 -12.10 -11.78 1.72
CA GLY A 335 -12.05 -12.29 3.08
C GLY A 335 -10.72 -12.97 3.40
N LEU A 336 -10.23 -13.82 2.50
CA LEU A 336 -8.93 -14.49 2.62
C LEU A 336 -7.78 -13.49 2.68
N VAL A 337 -7.76 -12.50 1.77
CA VAL A 337 -6.72 -11.47 1.71
C VAL A 337 -6.70 -10.63 3.00
N ILE A 338 -7.87 -10.24 3.52
CA ILE A 338 -7.96 -9.49 4.78
C ILE A 338 -7.42 -10.35 5.94
N LEU A 339 -7.81 -11.62 6.05
CA LEU A 339 -7.34 -12.53 7.10
C LEU A 339 -5.82 -12.71 7.06
N LEU A 340 -5.25 -12.90 5.87
CA LEU A 340 -3.80 -13.00 5.72
C LEU A 340 -3.11 -11.66 6.05
N GLY A 341 -3.72 -10.52 5.67
CA GLY A 341 -3.22 -9.18 5.97
C GLY A 341 -3.15 -8.86 7.45
N MET A 342 -3.92 -9.56 8.29
CA MET A 342 -3.80 -9.45 9.74
C MET A 342 -2.48 -10.05 10.28
N ILE A 343 -1.78 -10.89 9.49
CA ILE A 343 -0.63 -11.67 9.94
C ILE A 343 0.64 -11.37 9.14
N ILE A 344 0.52 -11.14 7.84
CA ILE A 344 1.62 -11.07 6.87
C ILE A 344 1.66 -9.68 6.24
N ASP A 345 2.83 -9.24 5.77
CA ASP A 345 3.00 -7.96 5.07
C ASP A 345 2.33 -7.95 3.69
N SER A 346 2.03 -6.75 3.20
CA SER A 346 1.28 -6.53 1.96
C SER A 346 1.90 -7.16 0.72
N SER A 347 3.22 -7.06 0.57
CA SER A 347 3.93 -7.64 -0.59
C SER A 347 3.86 -9.15 -0.58
N SER A 348 4.07 -9.77 0.58
CA SER A 348 4.01 -11.22 0.77
C SER A 348 2.62 -11.79 0.47
N ILE A 349 1.55 -11.09 0.86
CA ILE A 349 0.17 -11.52 0.56
C ILE A 349 -0.03 -11.61 -0.95
N LEU A 350 0.33 -10.57 -1.68
CA LEU A 350 0.19 -10.56 -3.14
C LEU A 350 0.93 -11.75 -3.77
N LEU A 351 2.18 -11.99 -3.35
CA LEU A 351 3.05 -13.00 -3.91
C LEU A 351 2.60 -14.45 -3.60
N ILE A 352 1.88 -14.63 -2.50
CA ILE A 352 1.32 -15.92 -2.10
C ILE A 352 -0.03 -16.19 -2.77
N VAL A 353 -0.92 -15.19 -2.74
CA VAL A 353 -2.34 -15.41 -3.07
C VAL A 353 -2.62 -15.23 -4.55
N LEU A 354 -2.00 -14.24 -5.21
CA LEU A 354 -2.29 -13.95 -6.62
C LEU A 354 -2.01 -15.12 -7.57
N PRO A 355 -0.90 -15.88 -7.46
CA PRO A 355 -0.66 -17.03 -8.34
C PRO A 355 -1.76 -18.10 -8.29
N LEU A 356 -2.45 -18.20 -7.17
CA LEU A 356 -3.56 -19.13 -6.99
C LEU A 356 -4.90 -18.56 -7.52
N MET A 357 -5.12 -17.26 -7.34
CA MET A 357 -6.42 -16.63 -7.54
C MET A 357 -6.58 -15.93 -8.89
N LEU A 358 -5.47 -15.52 -9.55
CA LEU A 358 -5.51 -14.88 -10.86
C LEU A 358 -6.16 -15.77 -11.94
N PRO A 359 -5.82 -17.07 -12.08
CA PRO A 359 -6.45 -17.92 -13.07
C PRO A 359 -7.97 -18.02 -12.90
N MET A 360 -8.45 -17.94 -11.66
CA MET A 360 -9.87 -17.93 -11.36
C MET A 360 -10.54 -16.61 -11.71
N ALA A 361 -9.88 -15.48 -11.41
CA ALA A 361 -10.37 -14.17 -11.78
C ALA A 361 -10.51 -14.05 -13.32
N GLU A 362 -9.55 -14.59 -14.07
CA GLU A 362 -9.58 -14.67 -15.52
C GLU A 362 -10.74 -15.56 -16.04
N GLN A 363 -10.92 -16.73 -15.43
CA GLN A 363 -12.00 -17.63 -15.82
C GLN A 363 -13.40 -17.06 -15.59
N TYR A 364 -13.57 -16.30 -14.49
CA TYR A 364 -14.82 -15.57 -14.24
C TYR A 364 -14.95 -14.30 -15.11
N GLY A 365 -13.99 -13.99 -15.98
CA GLY A 365 -14.01 -12.82 -16.85
C GLY A 365 -13.90 -11.50 -16.09
N LEU A 366 -13.30 -11.50 -14.91
CA LEU A 366 -13.11 -10.27 -14.11
C LEU A 366 -12.07 -9.37 -14.78
N ASN A 367 -12.33 -8.06 -14.78
CA ASN A 367 -11.32 -7.10 -15.20
C ASN A 367 -10.16 -7.10 -14.20
N LEU A 368 -8.96 -7.50 -14.63
CA LEU A 368 -7.80 -7.68 -13.74
C LEU A 368 -7.28 -6.37 -13.18
N ILE A 369 -7.48 -5.22 -13.83
CA ILE A 369 -7.10 -3.91 -13.30
C ILE A 369 -7.98 -3.56 -12.10
N TRP A 370 -9.29 -3.69 -12.24
CA TRP A 370 -10.24 -3.52 -11.14
C TRP A 370 -9.98 -4.52 -10.00
N PHE A 371 -9.75 -5.79 -10.34
CA PHE A 371 -9.40 -6.83 -9.35
C PHE A 371 -8.14 -6.45 -8.56
N GLY A 372 -7.14 -5.82 -9.22
CA GLY A 372 -5.94 -5.29 -8.57
C GLY A 372 -6.24 -4.18 -7.56
N VAL A 373 -7.10 -3.23 -7.92
CA VAL A 373 -7.50 -2.15 -6.99
C VAL A 373 -8.23 -2.73 -5.77
N VAL A 374 -9.18 -3.64 -5.99
CA VAL A 374 -9.89 -4.35 -4.90
C VAL A 374 -8.90 -5.09 -4.00
N THR A 375 -7.94 -5.78 -4.59
CA THR A 375 -6.88 -6.49 -3.86
C THR A 375 -6.07 -5.57 -2.97
N VAL A 376 -5.59 -4.45 -3.50
CA VAL A 376 -4.80 -3.46 -2.74
C VAL A 376 -5.59 -2.94 -1.54
N VAL A 377 -6.87 -2.58 -1.73
CA VAL A 377 -7.72 -2.10 -0.63
C VAL A 377 -7.94 -3.20 0.41
N ALA A 378 -8.18 -4.45 -0.01
CA ALA A 378 -8.38 -5.58 0.90
C ALA A 378 -7.12 -5.86 1.74
N VAL A 379 -5.94 -5.84 1.12
CA VAL A 379 -4.63 -5.99 1.81
C VAL A 379 -4.46 -4.92 2.88
N GLU A 380 -4.70 -3.66 2.53
CA GLU A 380 -4.51 -2.54 3.47
C GLU A 380 -5.51 -2.59 4.64
N ILE A 381 -6.74 -3.08 4.46
CA ILE A 381 -7.67 -3.37 5.57
C ILE A 381 -7.05 -4.38 6.52
N GLY A 382 -6.46 -5.46 6.00
CA GLY A 382 -5.79 -6.47 6.81
C GLY A 382 -4.67 -5.87 7.68
N LEU A 383 -3.83 -5.00 7.09
CA LEU A 383 -2.71 -4.35 7.79
C LEU A 383 -3.14 -3.37 8.91
N LEU A 384 -4.40 -2.95 8.94
CA LEU A 384 -4.99 -2.13 10.00
C LEU A 384 -5.73 -2.96 11.06
N THR A 385 -5.94 -4.25 10.78
CA THR A 385 -6.81 -5.12 11.60
C THR A 385 -5.99 -5.97 12.57
N PRO A 386 -6.42 -6.15 13.85
CA PRO A 386 -5.76 -7.07 14.78
C PRO A 386 -5.71 -8.50 14.22
N PRO A 387 -4.74 -9.38 14.62
CA PRO A 387 -3.90 -9.26 15.82
C PRO A 387 -2.59 -8.50 15.63
N PHE A 388 -1.99 -8.50 14.43
CA PHE A 388 -0.70 -7.86 14.24
C PHE A 388 -0.83 -6.43 13.71
N GLY A 389 -1.46 -6.20 12.55
CA GLY A 389 -1.64 -4.86 12.03
C GLY A 389 -0.34 -4.08 11.85
N LEU A 390 0.49 -4.42 10.86
CA LEU A 390 1.84 -3.87 10.70
C LEU A 390 1.90 -2.34 10.72
N SER A 391 0.95 -1.66 10.09
CA SER A 391 0.88 -0.19 10.12
C SER A 391 0.68 0.35 11.54
N VAL A 392 -0.07 -0.36 12.39
CA VAL A 392 -0.29 -0.01 13.79
C VAL A 392 1.00 -0.16 14.62
N TYR A 393 1.79 -1.19 14.36
CA TYR A 393 3.10 -1.38 15.00
C TYR A 393 4.10 -0.29 14.60
N VAL A 394 4.13 0.12 13.34
CA VAL A 394 4.97 1.23 12.86
C VAL A 394 4.61 2.53 13.58
N ILE A 395 3.33 2.83 13.73
CA ILE A 395 2.87 3.98 14.51
C ILE A 395 3.37 3.86 15.95
N LYS A 396 3.17 2.70 16.61
CA LYS A 396 3.61 2.49 18.00
C LYS A 396 5.11 2.66 18.16
N SER A 397 5.92 2.12 17.26
CA SER A 397 7.38 2.26 17.32
C SER A 397 7.87 3.69 17.05
N THR A 398 7.08 4.49 16.32
CA THR A 398 7.40 5.88 15.97
C THR A 398 6.93 6.89 17.01
N LEU A 399 5.91 6.52 17.81
CA LEU A 399 5.36 7.37 18.87
C LEU A 399 6.39 7.64 19.98
N GLN A 400 6.52 8.90 20.35
CA GLN A 400 7.32 9.33 21.53
C GLN A 400 6.57 9.11 22.85
N ASP A 401 5.22 9.19 22.82
CA ASP A 401 4.39 9.01 24.01
C ASP A 401 4.11 7.53 24.29
N GLN A 402 4.79 7.01 25.31
CA GLN A 402 4.67 5.63 25.76
C GLN A 402 3.29 5.28 26.34
N ARG A 403 2.49 6.29 26.75
CA ARG A 403 1.16 6.09 27.36
C ARG A 403 0.11 5.60 26.35
N ILE A 404 0.30 5.87 25.06
CA ILE A 404 -0.59 5.37 24.02
C ILE A 404 -0.25 3.91 23.75
N THR A 405 -1.15 3.01 24.10
CA THR A 405 -0.97 1.56 23.96
C THR A 405 -1.31 1.09 22.54
N LEU A 406 -0.84 -0.11 22.15
CA LEU A 406 -1.28 -0.77 20.90
C LEU A 406 -2.80 -0.91 20.84
N GLY A 407 -3.44 -1.28 21.96
CA GLY A 407 -4.89 -1.38 22.04
C GLY A 407 -5.60 -0.04 21.79
N ASP A 408 -5.00 1.09 22.17
CA ASP A 408 -5.54 2.42 21.87
C ASP A 408 -5.43 2.74 20.37
N ILE A 409 -4.34 2.33 19.73
CA ILE A 409 -4.15 2.54 18.29
C ILE A 409 -5.18 1.71 17.51
N PHE A 410 -5.33 0.41 17.82
CA PHE A 410 -6.35 -0.43 17.17
C PHE A 410 -7.78 0.10 17.36
N ARG A 411 -8.14 0.53 18.59
CA ARG A 411 -9.46 1.13 18.84
C ARG A 411 -9.65 2.44 18.08
N GLY A 412 -8.60 3.24 17.96
CA GLY A 412 -8.62 4.48 17.18
C GLY A 412 -8.74 4.25 15.69
N THR A 413 -8.13 3.18 15.19
CA THR A 413 -8.13 2.81 13.77
C THR A 413 -9.45 2.18 13.33
N ALA A 414 -10.18 1.52 14.23
CA ALA A 414 -11.40 0.76 13.90
C ALA A 414 -12.45 1.57 13.10
N PRO A 415 -12.80 2.83 13.41
CA PRO A 415 -13.74 3.61 12.60
C PRO A 415 -13.24 3.80 11.16
N PHE A 416 -11.95 4.04 10.98
CA PHE A 416 -11.32 4.24 9.66
C PHE A 416 -11.28 2.93 8.87
N THR A 417 -10.97 1.82 9.52
CA THR A 417 -11.04 0.47 8.91
C THR A 417 -12.46 0.15 8.44
N LEU A 418 -13.49 0.49 9.22
CA LEU A 418 -14.90 0.31 8.82
C LEU A 418 -15.27 1.17 7.61
N MET A 419 -14.83 2.44 7.56
CA MET A 419 -15.04 3.31 6.39
C MET A 419 -14.35 2.74 5.16
N MET A 420 -13.12 2.24 5.30
CA MET A 420 -12.39 1.61 4.22
C MET A 420 -13.08 0.32 3.74
N PHE A 421 -13.62 -0.48 4.65
CA PHE A 421 -14.41 -1.66 4.31
C PHE A 421 -15.68 -1.29 3.53
N ALA A 422 -16.36 -0.22 3.92
CA ALA A 422 -17.52 0.30 3.17
C ALA A 422 -17.11 0.76 1.75
N VAL A 423 -15.96 1.44 1.61
CA VAL A 423 -15.42 1.81 0.29
C VAL A 423 -15.04 0.57 -0.50
N LEU A 424 -14.45 -0.45 0.11
CA LEU A 424 -14.13 -1.72 -0.54
C LEU A 424 -15.39 -2.38 -1.12
N LEU A 425 -16.46 -2.46 -0.34
CA LEU A 425 -17.75 -2.98 -0.81
C LEU A 425 -18.29 -2.13 -1.98
N LEU A 426 -18.21 -0.82 -1.87
CA LEU A 426 -18.59 0.07 -2.97
C LEU A 426 -17.79 -0.22 -4.25
N LEU A 427 -16.48 -0.43 -4.17
CA LEU A 427 -15.63 -0.77 -5.31
C LEU A 427 -15.95 -2.15 -5.90
N ILE A 428 -16.36 -3.11 -5.07
CA ILE A 428 -16.79 -4.45 -5.50
C ILE A 428 -18.09 -4.35 -6.32
N PHE A 429 -19.08 -3.61 -5.83
CA PHE A 429 -20.38 -3.52 -6.49
C PHE A 429 -20.44 -2.44 -7.59
N VAL A 430 -19.49 -1.51 -7.62
CA VAL A 430 -19.41 -0.43 -8.62
C VAL A 430 -18.01 -0.41 -9.25
N PRO A 431 -17.65 -1.39 -10.10
CA PRO A 431 -16.34 -1.48 -10.76
C PRO A 431 -15.96 -0.23 -11.55
N GLN A 432 -16.97 0.50 -12.06
CA GLN A 432 -16.81 1.73 -12.84
C GLN A 432 -15.99 2.79 -12.10
N LEU A 433 -16.04 2.83 -10.76
CA LEU A 433 -15.22 3.77 -9.97
C LEU A 433 -13.72 3.58 -10.19
N SER A 434 -13.28 2.34 -10.45
CA SER A 434 -11.89 2.04 -10.77
C SER A 434 -11.59 2.18 -12.27
N LEU A 435 -12.59 2.01 -13.13
CA LEU A 435 -12.39 1.89 -14.57
C LEU A 435 -12.69 3.17 -15.36
N VAL A 436 -13.35 4.15 -14.73
CA VAL A 436 -13.88 5.35 -15.43
C VAL A 436 -12.81 6.21 -16.08
N LEU A 437 -11.59 6.23 -15.56
CA LEU A 437 -10.48 7.01 -16.12
C LEU A 437 -9.64 6.23 -17.14
N LEU A 438 -9.88 4.93 -17.28
CA LEU A 438 -9.17 4.11 -18.24
C LEU A 438 -9.71 4.42 -19.67
N LYS A 439 -8.79 4.57 -20.61
CA LYS A 439 -9.18 4.68 -22.01
C LYS A 439 -9.79 3.36 -22.44
N THR A 440 -11.02 3.37 -22.92
CA THR A 440 -11.61 2.20 -23.60
C THR A 440 -10.77 1.87 -24.82
N PRO A 441 -10.37 0.60 -25.03
CA PRO A 441 -9.71 0.23 -26.27
C PRO A 441 -10.65 0.56 -27.44
N GLY A 442 -10.36 1.65 -28.20
CA GLY A 442 -11.13 2.05 -29.39
C GLY A 442 -11.77 3.43 -29.36
N GLY A 443 -11.41 4.32 -28.39
CA GLY A 443 -11.81 5.74 -28.37
C GLY A 443 -10.68 6.66 -28.77
#